data_8dacd9df49fc674d5f01ee5add8c343e
#
_entry.id   8dacd9df49fc674d5f01ee5add8c343e
#
_cell.length_a   1.000
_cell.length_b   1.000
_cell.length_c   1.000
_cell.angle_alpha   90.00
_cell.angle_beta   90.00
_cell.angle_gamma   90.00
#
_symmetry.space_group_name_H-M   'P 1'
#
loop_
_entity.id
_entity.type
_entity.pdbx_description
1 polymer ?
#
loop_
_entity_poly.entity_id
_entity_poly.type
_entity_poly.pdbx_seq_one_letter_code
_entity_poly.pdbx_strand_id
1 'polypeptide(L)'
;MDNIYKLPLVLDPQPEGGWTITCPILPGLVTEADTLDEVSINVTDALEALIEGYEELNQPLPDVLRPIGNNAPFLTETLVHLEAA
;
A
#
# COMPACT_ATOMS: atom_id res chain seq x y z
N MET A 1 18.01 -4.74 -4.71
CA MET A 1 17.15 -4.69 -5.92
C MET A 1 15.75 -4.23 -5.52
N ASP A 2 15.23 -3.28 -6.24
CA ASP A 2 13.92 -2.72 -5.93
C ASP A 2 12.82 -3.59 -6.49
N ASN A 3 11.79 -3.79 -5.69
CA ASN A 3 10.59 -4.50 -6.10
C ASN A 3 9.41 -3.56 -6.11
N ILE A 4 8.55 -3.72 -7.10
CA ILE A 4 7.31 -2.96 -7.19
C ILE A 4 6.14 -3.89 -6.95
N TYR A 5 5.29 -3.54 -5.99
CA TYR A 5 4.09 -4.29 -5.67
C TYR A 5 2.86 -3.49 -6.06
N LYS A 6 1.86 -4.18 -6.56
CA LYS A 6 0.56 -3.57 -6.86
C LYS A 6 -0.44 -4.10 -5.84
N LEU A 7 -0.99 -3.19 -5.02
CA LEU A 7 -1.89 -3.56 -3.95
C LEU A 7 -3.22 -2.83 -4.09
N PRO A 8 -4.35 -3.54 -3.98
CA PRO A 8 -5.64 -2.87 -3.86
C PRO A 8 -5.78 -2.28 -2.46
N LEU A 9 -6.32 -1.09 -2.36
CA LEU A 9 -6.49 -0.40 -1.09
C LEU A 9 -7.93 0.01 -0.90
N VAL A 10 -8.39 -0.03 0.35
CA VAL A 10 -9.65 0.57 0.76
C VAL A 10 -9.33 1.78 1.63
N LEU A 11 -9.86 2.93 1.26
CA LEU A 11 -9.68 4.17 2.00
C LEU A 11 -11.02 4.56 2.61
N ASP A 12 -11.11 4.44 3.94
CA ASP A 12 -12.31 4.80 4.68
C ASP A 12 -12.15 6.17 5.31
N PRO A 13 -13.07 7.13 5.07
CA PRO A 13 -12.95 8.45 5.68
C PRO A 13 -13.14 8.36 7.18
N GLN A 14 -12.31 9.10 7.92
CA GLN A 14 -12.40 9.20 9.37
C GLN A 14 -13.29 10.39 9.76
N PRO A 15 -14.05 10.29 10.88
CA PRO A 15 -14.91 11.39 11.29
C PRO A 15 -14.20 12.72 11.53
N GLU A 16 -12.96 12.67 12.01
CA GLU A 16 -12.16 13.86 12.29
C GLU A 16 -11.38 14.36 11.07
N GLY A 17 -11.53 13.73 9.93
CA GLY A 17 -10.75 13.99 8.74
C GLY A 17 -9.67 12.93 8.52
N GLY A 18 -9.17 12.88 7.31
CA GLY A 18 -8.20 11.85 6.93
C GLY A 18 -8.86 10.52 6.59
N TRP A 19 -8.03 9.49 6.44
CA TRP A 19 -8.43 8.20 5.88
C TRP A 19 -7.76 7.07 6.64
N THR A 20 -8.54 6.03 6.95
CA THR A 20 -7.98 4.73 7.36
C THR A 20 -7.77 3.91 6.10
N ILE A 21 -6.59 3.32 5.97
CA ILE A 21 -6.20 2.58 4.77
C ILE A 21 -5.98 1.12 5.12
N THR A 22 -6.66 0.24 4.39
CA THR A 22 -6.50 -1.21 4.55
C THR A 22 -6.28 -1.84 3.18
N CYS A 23 -5.75 -3.06 3.19
CA CYS A 23 -5.52 -3.83 1.97
C CYS A 23 -6.30 -5.14 2.07
N PRO A 24 -7.32 -5.37 1.22
CA PRO A 24 -8.15 -6.57 1.32
C PRO A 24 -7.40 -7.89 1.19
N ILE A 25 -6.30 -7.89 0.44
CA ILE A 25 -5.53 -9.11 0.22
C ILE A 25 -4.35 -9.26 1.18
N LEU A 26 -4.12 -8.28 2.06
CA LEU A 26 -3.01 -8.29 3.00
C LEU A 26 -3.48 -7.70 4.33
N PRO A 27 -4.15 -8.51 5.18
CA PRO A 27 -4.82 -8.00 6.38
C PRO A 27 -3.91 -7.27 7.37
N GLY A 28 -2.62 -7.59 7.38
CA GLY A 28 -1.67 -6.92 8.27
C GLY A 28 -1.30 -5.51 7.84
N LEU A 29 -1.69 -5.10 6.63
CA LEU A 29 -1.39 -3.76 6.13
C LEU A 29 -2.51 -2.81 6.52
N VAL A 30 -2.28 -2.01 7.56
CA VAL A 30 -3.22 -1.01 8.05
C VAL A 30 -2.44 0.25 8.35
N THR A 31 -2.88 1.38 7.82
CA THR A 31 -2.26 2.67 8.07
C THR A 31 -3.30 3.79 7.92
N GLU A 32 -2.86 5.02 7.99
CA GLU A 32 -3.71 6.20 7.87
C GLU A 32 -3.02 7.25 7.02
N ALA A 33 -3.79 8.20 6.53
CA ALA A 33 -3.26 9.38 5.86
C ALA A 33 -4.19 10.56 6.14
N ASP A 34 -3.62 11.74 6.34
CA ASP A 34 -4.39 12.96 6.51
C ASP A 34 -4.92 13.47 5.18
N THR A 35 -4.16 13.26 4.11
CA THR A 35 -4.52 13.67 2.76
C THR A 35 -4.32 12.50 1.80
N LEU A 36 -4.97 12.57 0.64
CA LEU A 36 -4.80 11.54 -0.38
C LEU A 36 -3.38 11.52 -0.96
N ASP A 37 -2.68 12.65 -0.94
CA ASP A 37 -1.30 12.73 -1.42
C ASP A 37 -0.32 11.93 -0.56
N GLU A 38 -0.66 11.69 0.71
CA GLU A 38 0.19 10.94 1.63
C GLU A 38 0.01 9.43 1.54
N VAL A 39 -0.99 8.96 0.81
CA VAL A 39 -1.36 7.55 0.81
C VAL A 39 -0.20 6.65 0.40
N SER A 40 0.45 6.95 -0.72
CA SER A 40 1.50 6.05 -1.21
C SER A 40 2.71 6.03 -0.29
N ILE A 41 3.06 7.15 0.32
CA ILE A 41 4.19 7.23 1.26
C ILE A 41 3.88 6.42 2.50
N ASN A 42 2.70 6.60 3.08
CA ASN A 42 2.34 5.92 4.32
C ASN A 42 2.12 4.41 4.10
N VAL A 43 1.57 4.02 2.95
CA VAL A 43 1.45 2.60 2.59
C VAL A 43 2.83 1.97 2.41
N THR A 44 3.76 2.67 1.78
CA THR A 44 5.13 2.18 1.61
C THR A 44 5.78 1.91 2.97
N ASP A 45 5.68 2.87 3.90
CA ASP A 45 6.23 2.71 5.24
C ASP A 45 5.60 1.54 5.98
N ALA A 46 4.28 1.41 5.91
CA ALA A 46 3.57 0.31 6.57
C ALA A 46 3.94 -1.05 5.97
N LEU A 47 4.09 -1.12 4.66
CA LEU A 47 4.48 -2.35 3.98
C LEU A 47 5.92 -2.75 4.35
N GLU A 48 6.84 -1.80 4.40
CA GLU A 48 8.21 -2.09 4.81
C GLU A 48 8.26 -2.66 6.22
N ALA A 49 7.51 -2.08 7.15
CA ALA A 49 7.44 -2.57 8.53
C ALA A 49 6.86 -3.98 8.59
N LEU A 50 5.83 -4.26 7.79
CA LEU A 50 5.21 -5.57 7.74
C LEU A 50 6.18 -6.63 7.21
N ILE A 51 6.90 -6.32 6.14
CA ILE A 51 7.90 -7.22 5.56
C ILE A 51 9.04 -7.49 6.55
N GLU A 52 9.52 -6.46 7.22
CA GLU A 52 10.56 -6.60 8.24
C GLU A 52 10.11 -7.53 9.36
N GLY A 53 8.84 -7.44 9.76
CA GLY A 53 8.29 -8.33 10.77
C GLY A 53 8.33 -9.79 10.35
N TYR A 54 7.99 -10.10 9.10
CA TYR A 54 8.09 -11.46 8.57
C TYR A 54 9.53 -11.95 8.56
N GLU A 55 10.46 -11.09 8.16
CA GLU A 55 11.88 -11.45 8.11
C GLU A 55 12.44 -11.74 9.49
N GLU A 56 12.10 -10.91 10.49
CA GLU A 56 12.56 -11.10 11.87
C GLU A 56 12.06 -12.41 12.47
N LEU A 57 10.86 -12.85 12.09
CA LEU A 57 10.29 -14.08 12.57
C LEU A 57 10.66 -15.29 11.72
N ASN A 58 11.49 -15.10 10.71
CA ASN A 58 11.87 -16.13 9.73
C ASN A 58 10.64 -16.79 9.08
N GLN A 59 9.59 -15.99 8.86
CA GLN A 59 8.39 -16.48 8.21
C GLN A 59 8.41 -16.11 6.73
N PRO A 60 7.90 -16.98 5.83
CA PRO A 60 7.83 -16.64 4.43
C PRO A 60 6.84 -15.50 4.20
N LEU A 61 7.13 -14.65 3.24
CA LEU A 61 6.23 -13.58 2.86
C LEU A 61 4.93 -14.16 2.30
N PRO A 62 3.78 -13.49 2.55
CA PRO A 62 2.52 -13.92 1.95
C PRO A 62 2.61 -14.00 0.43
N ASP A 63 1.93 -14.98 -0.14
CA ASP A 63 1.93 -15.20 -1.61
C ASP A 63 1.42 -14.00 -2.38
N VAL A 64 0.57 -13.17 -1.76
CA VAL A 64 0.03 -11.97 -2.41
C VAL A 64 1.09 -10.89 -2.64
N LEU A 65 2.21 -10.95 -1.93
CA LEU A 65 3.32 -10.01 -2.09
C LEU A 65 4.25 -10.50 -3.21
N ARG A 66 3.80 -10.34 -4.44
CA ARG A 66 4.56 -10.70 -5.63
C ARG A 66 4.96 -9.45 -6.39
N PRO A 67 6.26 -9.25 -6.63
CA PRO A 67 6.69 -8.11 -7.45
C PRO A 67 6.10 -8.19 -8.85
N ILE A 68 5.81 -7.02 -9.41
CA ILE A 68 5.35 -6.93 -10.79
C ILE A 68 6.53 -7.20 -11.71
N GLY A 69 6.34 -8.12 -12.65
CA GLY A 69 7.31 -8.31 -13.72
C GLY A 69 7.26 -7.15 -14.71
N ASN A 70 8.34 -6.98 -15.46
CA ASN A 70 8.44 -5.85 -16.38
C ASN A 70 8.37 -6.24 -17.85
N ASN A 71 7.93 -7.46 -18.15
CA ASN A 71 7.88 -7.97 -19.52
C ASN A 71 6.46 -8.32 -19.98
N ALA A 72 5.45 -7.83 -19.27
CA ALA A 72 4.05 -8.00 -19.67
C ALA A 72 3.24 -6.80 -19.21
N PRO A 73 2.18 -6.44 -19.94
CA PRO A 73 1.27 -5.37 -19.49
C PRO A 73 0.59 -5.74 -18.19
N PHE A 74 0.28 -4.73 -17.37
CA PHE A 74 -0.53 -4.90 -16.18
C PHE A 74 -1.45 -3.70 -16.01
N LEU A 75 -2.56 -3.92 -15.30
CA LEU A 75 -3.53 -2.88 -14.99
C LEU A 75 -3.24 -2.31 -13.60
N THR A 76 -3.25 -1.01 -13.49
CA THR A 76 -3.12 -0.35 -12.19
C THR A 76 -3.98 0.91 -12.15
N GLU A 77 -4.12 1.46 -10.95
CA GLU A 77 -4.83 2.71 -10.72
C GLU A 77 -3.94 3.63 -9.92
N THR A 78 -4.14 4.92 -10.07
CA THR A 78 -3.41 5.91 -9.29
C THR A 78 -4.36 7.01 -8.82
N LEU A 79 -3.99 7.65 -7.72
CA LEU A 79 -4.66 8.85 -7.25
C LEU A 79 -4.01 10.06 -7.92
N VAL A 80 -4.83 10.92 -8.50
CA VAL A 80 -4.34 12.12 -9.17
C VAL A 80 -4.95 13.34 -8.50
N HIS A 81 -4.09 14.19 -7.94
CA HIS A 81 -4.52 15.43 -7.32
C HIS A 81 -4.33 16.55 -8.31
N LEU A 82 -5.44 17.17 -8.74
CA LEU A 82 -5.40 18.35 -9.58
C LEU A 82 -5.78 19.56 -8.73
N GLU A 83 -4.92 20.59 -8.78
CA GLU A 83 -5.25 21.82 -8.10
C GLU A 83 -6.37 22.54 -8.84
N ALA A 84 -7.33 23.07 -8.08
CA ALA A 84 -8.39 23.89 -8.65
C ALA A 84 -7.81 25.21 -9.13
N ALA A 85 -8.24 25.65 -10.32
CA ALA A 85 -7.77 26.89 -10.89
C ALA A 85 -8.49 28.10 -10.25
#